data_d890123eb33e80e3943f08bfb9ced3cb
#
_entry.id   d890123eb33e80e3943f08bfb9ced3cb
#
_cell.length_a   1.000
_cell.length_b   1.000
_cell.length_c   1.000
_cell.angle_alpha   90.00
_cell.angle_beta   90.00
_cell.angle_gamma   90.00
#
_symmetry.space_group_name_H-M   'P 1'
#
loop_
_entity.id
_entity.type
_entity.pdbx_description
1 polymer ?
#
loop_
_entity_poly.entity_id
_entity_poly.type
_entity_poly.pdbx_seq_one_letter_code
_entity_poly.pdbx_strand_id
1 'polypeptide(L)'
;LYGITTFEEANAFHKASYENLENFASVGVVSGLFELFSDNALIRAALEGFGRSVRKGGYLIYTNQPYHPQLEMIARALSSHRDGEAWIMRRRSVVEMDQLVSRAGFKKIRHWIDEDGIFTVSVAVKE
;
A
#
# COMPACT_ATOMS: atom_id res chain seq x y z
N LEU A 1 -17.92 18.42 -4.59
CA LEU A 1 -17.56 17.01 -4.86
C LEU A 1 -18.74 16.02 -4.70
N TYR A 2 -19.89 16.47 -4.20
CA TYR A 2 -21.09 15.64 -4.13
C TYR A 2 -21.55 15.20 -5.53
N GLY A 3 -21.73 13.88 -5.74
CA GLY A 3 -22.21 13.32 -7.01
C GLY A 3 -21.11 12.78 -7.95
N ILE A 4 -19.82 12.99 -7.62
CA ILE A 4 -18.69 12.44 -8.39
C ILE A 4 -17.80 11.46 -7.58
N THR A 5 -18.17 11.24 -6.31
CA THR A 5 -17.46 10.29 -5.44
C THR A 5 -18.41 9.16 -5.03
N THR A 6 -17.90 7.95 -5.04
CA THR A 6 -18.55 6.77 -4.46
C THR A 6 -17.67 6.22 -3.35
N PHE A 7 -18.31 5.73 -2.30
CA PHE A 7 -17.64 5.01 -1.21
C PHE A 7 -18.16 3.59 -1.18
N GLU A 8 -17.24 2.64 -1.08
CA GLU A 8 -17.54 1.22 -1.00
C GLU A 8 -16.65 0.58 0.06
N GLU A 9 -17.25 -0.19 0.97
CA GLU A 9 -16.49 -0.96 1.95
C GLU A 9 -16.05 -2.28 1.31
N ALA A 10 -14.73 -2.49 1.26
CA ALA A 10 -14.14 -3.68 0.65
C ALA A 10 -12.84 -4.08 1.33
N ASN A 11 -12.48 -5.37 1.25
CA ASN A 11 -11.21 -5.86 1.75
C ASN A 11 -10.13 -5.77 0.65
N ALA A 12 -9.12 -4.92 0.86
CA ALA A 12 -8.04 -4.69 -0.09
C ALA A 12 -7.17 -5.93 -0.40
N PHE A 13 -7.27 -6.99 0.40
CA PHE A 13 -6.51 -8.23 0.21
C PHE A 13 -7.30 -9.32 -0.50
N HIS A 14 -8.58 -9.10 -0.77
CA HIS A 14 -9.43 -10.07 -1.44
C HIS A 14 -9.55 -9.75 -2.94
N LYS A 15 -9.26 -10.75 -3.77
CA LYS A 15 -9.37 -10.63 -5.23
C LYS A 15 -10.76 -10.17 -5.69
N ALA A 16 -11.81 -10.65 -5.02
CA ALA A 16 -13.19 -10.30 -5.34
C ALA A 16 -13.47 -8.78 -5.25
N SER A 17 -12.76 -8.07 -4.37
CA SER A 17 -12.88 -6.60 -4.24
C SER A 17 -12.49 -5.82 -5.50
N TYR A 18 -11.84 -6.46 -6.46
CA TYR A 18 -11.34 -5.84 -7.69
C TYR A 18 -12.00 -6.37 -8.97
N GLU A 19 -12.95 -7.30 -8.88
CA GLU A 19 -13.50 -8.00 -10.05
C GLU A 19 -14.21 -7.07 -11.04
N ASN A 20 -14.85 -6.01 -10.54
CA ASN A 20 -15.56 -5.04 -11.37
C ASN A 20 -14.72 -3.79 -11.71
N LEU A 21 -13.43 -3.80 -11.36
CA LEU A 21 -12.55 -2.65 -11.51
C LEU A 21 -11.46 -2.83 -12.56
N GLU A 22 -11.55 -3.85 -13.42
CA GLU A 22 -10.51 -4.15 -14.40
C GLU A 22 -10.28 -2.98 -15.36
N ASN A 23 -9.03 -2.48 -15.40
CA ASN A 23 -8.60 -1.32 -16.21
C ASN A 23 -9.45 -0.05 -16.00
N PHE A 24 -10.14 0.05 -14.87
CA PHE A 24 -11.08 1.13 -14.56
C PHE A 24 -10.36 2.42 -14.15
N ALA A 25 -9.34 2.31 -13.29
CA ALA A 25 -8.73 3.46 -12.65
C ALA A 25 -7.56 4.03 -13.46
N SER A 26 -7.46 5.35 -13.51
CA SER A 26 -6.26 6.05 -14.01
C SER A 26 -5.19 6.20 -12.93
N VAL A 27 -5.61 6.24 -11.65
CA VAL A 27 -4.74 6.38 -10.49
C VAL A 27 -5.27 5.50 -9.37
N GLY A 28 -4.40 4.68 -8.79
CA GLY A 28 -4.62 3.98 -7.53
C GLY A 28 -3.82 4.68 -6.43
N VAL A 29 -4.39 4.79 -5.24
CA VAL A 29 -3.71 5.37 -4.07
C VAL A 29 -3.77 4.40 -2.90
N VAL A 30 -2.62 4.12 -2.30
CA VAL A 30 -2.49 3.32 -1.08
C VAL A 30 -1.67 4.10 -0.07
N SER A 31 -2.32 4.54 0.99
CA SER A 31 -1.68 5.33 2.04
C SER A 31 -1.87 4.67 3.40
N GLY A 32 -0.78 4.42 4.13
CA GLY A 32 -0.81 3.92 5.49
C GLY A 32 -1.31 2.47 5.64
N LEU A 33 -1.31 1.65 4.58
CA LEU A 33 -1.84 0.27 4.65
C LEU A 33 -0.74 -0.78 4.78
N PHE A 34 0.29 -0.73 3.96
CA PHE A 34 1.23 -1.84 3.79
C PHE A 34 2.12 -2.07 5.02
N GLU A 35 2.44 -1.04 5.75
CA GLU A 35 3.22 -1.09 7.00
C GLU A 35 2.48 -1.77 8.16
N LEU A 36 1.14 -1.78 8.12
CA LEU A 36 0.32 -2.38 9.17
C LEU A 36 0.29 -3.92 9.12
N PHE A 37 0.72 -4.51 8.00
CA PHE A 37 0.67 -5.96 7.78
C PHE A 37 2.07 -6.52 7.58
N SER A 38 2.44 -7.49 8.39
CA SER A 38 3.76 -8.12 8.33
C SER A 38 3.90 -9.12 7.17
N ASP A 39 2.81 -9.75 6.75
CA ASP A 39 2.82 -10.76 5.70
C ASP A 39 2.87 -10.14 4.29
N ASN A 40 3.92 -10.47 3.55
CA ASN A 40 4.06 -10.06 2.16
C ASN A 40 3.05 -10.73 1.21
N ALA A 41 2.40 -11.82 1.61
CA ALA A 41 1.35 -12.43 0.79
C ALA A 41 0.14 -11.51 0.68
N LEU A 42 -0.25 -10.86 1.78
CA LEU A 42 -1.32 -9.86 1.79
C LEU A 42 -0.97 -8.66 0.92
N ILE A 43 0.25 -8.15 1.04
CA ILE A 43 0.70 -7.00 0.25
C ILE A 43 0.70 -7.33 -1.25
N ARG A 44 1.16 -8.54 -1.63
CA ARG A 44 1.07 -9.00 -3.03
C ARG A 44 -0.36 -9.08 -3.51
N ALA A 45 -1.27 -9.63 -2.73
CA ALA A 45 -2.68 -9.74 -3.11
C ALA A 45 -3.31 -8.36 -3.37
N ALA A 46 -3.05 -7.38 -2.50
CA ALA A 46 -3.51 -6.01 -2.71
C ALA A 46 -2.89 -5.38 -3.97
N LEU A 47 -1.57 -5.49 -4.13
CA LEU A 47 -0.87 -4.94 -5.30
C LEU A 47 -1.31 -5.59 -6.61
N GLU A 48 -1.59 -6.90 -6.64
CA GLU A 48 -2.17 -7.58 -7.79
C GLU A 48 -3.57 -7.04 -8.11
N GLY A 49 -4.37 -6.74 -7.08
CA GLY A 49 -5.66 -6.07 -7.24
C GLY A 49 -5.51 -4.70 -7.90
N PHE A 50 -4.60 -3.86 -7.41
CA PHE A 50 -4.28 -2.58 -8.06
C PHE A 50 -3.75 -2.77 -9.49
N GLY A 51 -2.91 -3.80 -9.70
CA GLY A 51 -2.39 -4.14 -11.02
C GLY A 51 -3.47 -4.48 -12.05
N ARG A 52 -4.61 -5.03 -11.62
CA ARG A 52 -5.77 -5.28 -12.48
C ARG A 52 -6.63 -4.03 -12.68
N SER A 53 -6.80 -3.25 -11.60
CA SER A 53 -7.71 -2.11 -11.59
C SER A 53 -7.15 -0.89 -12.30
N VAL A 54 -5.84 -0.66 -12.19
CA VAL A 54 -5.18 0.48 -12.84
C VAL A 54 -4.89 0.13 -14.29
N ARG A 55 -5.39 0.97 -15.20
CA ARG A 55 -5.16 0.80 -16.64
C ARG A 55 -3.70 0.97 -17.02
N LYS A 56 -3.28 0.42 -18.15
CA LYS A 56 -1.96 0.64 -18.71
C LYS A 56 -1.66 2.13 -18.87
N GLY A 57 -0.47 2.58 -18.45
CA GLY A 57 -0.09 3.99 -18.39
C GLY A 57 -0.69 4.77 -17.23
N GLY A 58 -1.56 4.17 -16.43
CA GLY A 58 -2.06 4.75 -15.18
C GLY A 58 -1.01 4.67 -14.04
N TYR A 59 -1.33 5.28 -12.91
CA TYR A 59 -0.37 5.46 -11.82
C TYR A 59 -0.82 4.75 -10.55
N LEU A 60 0.17 4.28 -9.78
CA LEU A 60 0.02 3.86 -8.39
C LEU A 60 0.82 4.82 -7.51
N ILE A 61 0.14 5.43 -6.53
CA ILE A 61 0.76 6.24 -5.48
C ILE A 61 0.68 5.44 -4.19
N TYR A 62 1.80 5.23 -3.52
CA TYR A 62 1.85 4.43 -2.30
C TYR A 62 2.83 4.97 -1.29
N THR A 63 2.52 4.76 -0.01
CA THR A 63 3.42 5.05 1.09
C THR A 63 4.17 3.80 1.53
N ASN A 64 5.34 4.00 2.14
CA ASN A 64 6.09 2.98 2.86
C ASN A 64 6.79 3.63 4.06
N GLN A 65 7.02 2.83 5.10
CA GLN A 65 7.80 3.23 6.28
C GLN A 65 9.04 2.34 6.38
N PRO A 66 10.15 2.66 5.72
CA PRO A 66 11.36 1.84 5.78
C PRO A 66 12.05 1.89 7.14
N TYR A 67 11.81 2.94 7.91
CA TYR A 67 12.34 3.15 9.24
C TYR A 67 11.29 3.73 10.18
N HIS A 68 11.36 3.40 11.48
CA HIS A 68 10.58 4.07 12.52
C HIS A 68 11.34 3.99 13.86
N PRO A 69 11.67 5.13 14.49
CA PRO A 69 12.53 5.17 15.68
C PRO A 69 11.87 4.54 16.92
N GLN A 70 10.55 4.52 17.00
CA GLN A 70 9.79 4.06 18.15
C GLN A 70 9.12 2.68 17.97
N LEU A 71 9.57 1.89 16.98
CA LEU A 71 8.91 0.63 16.62
C LEU A 71 8.76 -0.33 17.80
N GLU A 72 9.80 -0.47 18.61
CA GLU A 72 9.80 -1.35 19.79
C GLU A 72 8.84 -0.84 20.87
N MET A 73 8.80 0.47 21.12
CA MET A 73 7.88 1.08 22.07
C MET A 73 6.41 0.86 21.61
N ILE A 74 6.13 1.07 20.34
CA ILE A 74 4.79 0.83 19.77
C ILE A 74 4.38 -0.61 19.97
N ALA A 75 5.22 -1.57 19.63
CA ALA A 75 4.92 -2.99 19.75
C ALA A 75 4.69 -3.46 21.20
N ARG A 76 5.33 -2.79 22.18
CA ARG A 76 5.22 -3.15 23.61
C ARG A 76 4.11 -2.40 24.34
N ALA A 77 3.85 -1.15 23.97
CA ALA A 77 2.99 -0.25 24.73
C ALA A 77 1.61 -0.04 24.13
N LEU A 78 1.44 -0.28 22.83
CA LEU A 78 0.18 -0.03 22.14
C LEU A 78 -0.47 -1.35 21.70
N SER A 79 -1.78 -1.42 21.91
CA SER A 79 -2.61 -2.48 21.35
C SER A 79 -3.08 -2.10 19.95
N SER A 80 -3.15 -3.09 19.07
CA SER A 80 -3.72 -2.97 17.75
C SER A 80 -5.25 -2.78 17.84
N HIS A 81 -5.84 -2.12 16.85
CA HIS A 81 -7.28 -2.11 16.62
C HIS A 81 -7.85 -3.49 16.25
N ARG A 82 -6.99 -4.49 16.06
CA ARG A 82 -7.33 -5.89 15.81
C ARG A 82 -7.38 -6.64 17.13
N ASP A 83 -8.55 -6.70 17.75
CA ASP A 83 -8.88 -7.48 18.95
C ASP A 83 -7.93 -7.27 20.17
N GLY A 84 -7.27 -6.11 20.24
CA GLY A 84 -6.36 -5.78 21.33
C GLY A 84 -5.00 -6.49 21.29
N GLU A 85 -4.65 -7.17 20.20
CA GLU A 85 -3.34 -7.77 20.00
C GLU A 85 -2.22 -6.72 19.96
N ALA A 86 -0.98 -7.11 20.20
CA ALA A 86 0.17 -6.23 20.10
C ALA A 86 0.26 -5.59 18.70
N TRP A 87 0.53 -4.29 18.65
CA TRP A 87 0.66 -3.59 17.38
C TRP A 87 2.02 -3.86 16.74
N ILE A 88 2.13 -4.98 16.05
CA ILE A 88 3.34 -5.38 15.35
C ILE A 88 3.29 -4.90 13.91
N MET A 89 4.07 -3.87 13.61
CA MET A 89 4.26 -3.34 12.25
C MET A 89 5.56 -3.90 11.66
N ARG A 90 5.58 -4.17 10.36
CA ARG A 90 6.79 -4.54 9.64
C ARG A 90 7.35 -3.38 8.86
N ARG A 91 8.64 -3.13 9.03
CA ARG A 91 9.39 -2.21 8.16
C ARG A 91 9.87 -2.97 6.93
N ARG A 92 9.51 -2.45 5.75
CA ARG A 92 10.03 -2.93 4.47
C ARG A 92 11.02 -1.92 3.95
N SER A 93 12.20 -2.39 3.52
CA SER A 93 13.13 -1.51 2.83
C SER A 93 12.50 -0.97 1.54
N VAL A 94 13.03 0.15 1.03
CA VAL A 94 12.59 0.70 -0.25
C VAL A 94 12.73 -0.34 -1.37
N VAL A 95 13.85 -1.08 -1.37
CA VAL A 95 14.13 -2.13 -2.38
C VAL A 95 13.12 -3.28 -2.30
N GLU A 96 12.78 -3.74 -1.09
CA GLU A 96 11.79 -4.80 -0.91
C GLU A 96 10.41 -4.35 -1.44
N MET A 97 10.00 -3.13 -1.10
CA MET A 97 8.73 -2.58 -1.57
C MET A 97 8.69 -2.41 -3.09
N ASP A 98 9.79 -1.93 -3.68
CA ASP A 98 9.93 -1.78 -5.14
C ASP A 98 9.81 -3.12 -5.86
N GLN A 99 10.36 -4.20 -5.31
CA GLN A 99 10.22 -5.55 -5.88
C GLN A 99 8.76 -6.03 -5.85
N LEU A 100 8.03 -5.77 -4.77
CA LEU A 100 6.62 -6.12 -4.66
C LEU A 100 5.78 -5.36 -5.69
N VAL A 101 6.00 -4.07 -5.82
CA VAL A 101 5.32 -3.18 -6.77
C VAL A 101 5.63 -3.58 -8.22
N SER A 102 6.89 -3.87 -8.52
CA SER A 102 7.32 -4.32 -9.86
C SER A 102 6.66 -5.64 -10.27
N ARG A 103 6.54 -6.60 -9.36
CA ARG A 103 5.86 -7.89 -9.63
C ARG A 103 4.37 -7.73 -9.93
N ALA A 104 3.75 -6.66 -9.48
CA ALA A 104 2.37 -6.32 -9.79
C ALA A 104 2.20 -5.57 -11.12
N GLY A 105 3.29 -5.41 -11.90
CA GLY A 105 3.29 -4.78 -13.21
C GLY A 105 3.40 -3.26 -13.17
N PHE A 106 3.99 -2.71 -12.10
CA PHE A 106 4.25 -1.28 -11.99
C PHE A 106 5.76 -1.00 -11.99
N LYS A 107 6.15 0.07 -12.66
CA LYS A 107 7.51 0.59 -12.65
C LYS A 107 7.57 1.88 -11.85
N LYS A 108 8.31 1.88 -10.73
CA LYS A 108 8.52 3.09 -9.93
C LYS A 108 9.26 4.13 -10.77
N ILE A 109 8.72 5.35 -10.80
CA ILE A 109 9.29 6.49 -11.53
C ILE A 109 9.85 7.56 -10.61
N ARG A 110 9.33 7.68 -9.38
CA ARG A 110 9.78 8.68 -8.42
C ARG A 110 9.41 8.31 -6.99
N HIS A 111 10.18 8.78 -6.02
CA HIS A 111 9.81 8.77 -4.61
C HIS A 111 10.33 10.02 -3.89
N TRP A 112 9.69 10.34 -2.78
CA TRP A 112 10.09 11.38 -1.85
C TRP A 112 10.19 10.75 -0.47
N ILE A 113 11.05 11.33 0.36
CA ILE A 113 11.27 10.95 1.76
C ILE A 113 10.90 12.16 2.60
N ASP A 114 10.18 11.97 3.71
CA ASP A 114 9.87 13.03 4.64
C ASP A 114 11.14 13.53 5.39
N GLU A 115 11.02 14.66 6.07
CA GLU A 115 12.15 15.29 6.76
C GLU A 115 12.75 14.39 7.85
N ASP A 116 11.93 13.56 8.50
CA ASP A 116 12.34 12.64 9.56
C ASP A 116 12.86 11.28 9.03
N GLY A 117 12.77 11.02 7.73
CA GLY A 117 13.19 9.77 7.11
C GLY A 117 12.31 8.57 7.46
N ILE A 118 11.12 8.79 8.01
CA ILE A 118 10.19 7.76 8.45
C ILE A 118 9.35 7.26 7.29
N PHE A 119 8.76 8.18 6.53
CA PHE A 119 7.88 7.86 5.41
C PHE A 119 8.53 8.10 4.06
N THR A 120 8.15 7.25 3.12
CA THR A 120 8.32 7.54 1.70
C THR A 120 6.96 7.60 1.02
N VAL A 121 6.82 8.51 0.05
CA VAL A 121 5.73 8.52 -0.91
C VAL A 121 6.31 8.19 -2.27
N SER A 122 5.78 7.19 -2.92
CA SER A 122 6.29 6.72 -4.22
C SER A 122 5.21 6.78 -5.28
N VAL A 123 5.63 7.03 -6.52
CA VAL A 123 4.79 6.98 -7.72
C VAL A 123 5.36 5.94 -8.67
N ALA A 124 4.49 5.05 -9.13
CA ALA A 124 4.80 4.04 -10.13
C ALA A 124 3.80 4.10 -11.28
N VAL A 125 4.24 3.77 -12.49
CA VAL A 125 3.41 3.70 -13.69
C VAL A 125 3.11 2.24 -14.02
N LYS A 126 1.89 1.95 -14.45
CA LYS A 126 1.47 0.63 -14.94
C LYS A 126 2.05 0.38 -16.34
N GLU A 127 2.83 -0.66 -16.50
CA GLU A 127 3.41 -1.09 -17.79
C GLU A 127 2.44 -1.90 -18.65
#